data_68bc41ad3bf6f0b18abe46caf6f1272e
#
_entry.id   68bc41ad3bf6f0b18abe46caf6f1272e
#
_cell.length_a   1.000
_cell.length_b   1.000
_cell.length_c   1.000
_cell.angle_alpha   90.00
_cell.angle_beta   90.00
_cell.angle_gamma   90.00
#
_symmetry.space_group_name_H-M   'P 1'
#
loop_
_entity.id
_entity.type
_entity.pdbx_description
1 polymer ?
#
loop_
_entity_poly.entity_id
_entity_poly.type
_entity_poly.pdbx_seq_one_letter_code
_entity_poly.pdbx_strand_id
1 'polypeptide(L)'
;MTLTATAQKYVGGDISLLSKYETNGAKYYDKDGVAITNMLTFLKEQGLNCMRVRLFVDPSKGTDRAACQDLDYVKALGKSIKDAGFKFMLDFHYSDSWADPAKQWTPDAWKSLSDDALYTKIYEYTAACLDELNKKGATPDFIQIGNEISYGMLWGVDGSTDPKRYYAGETKNRDRFISLLKQAGKACRDNCPQAKIIIHTERVAKPDYLKTFYQEMTNNGVDYDIIGVSYYSYYHGDLKKLNTALNTLETNFDKDIMIVETGYYYAWQKDIGDDGVDLSATYPISPEGQQAFTKALIKELKSHEKVKGLFWWWLEANENGLDYDTKRVSDQWYNASLFNDGEKINGKDGITYNYPAGKVMPALYELQNFLTSSAINQLSRDKGSDDNWYSLDGHQFKNKPASKGLYINNGKTVVVK
;
A
#
# COMPACT_ATOMS: atom_id res chain seq x y z
N MET A 1 0.92 -35.89 -5.14
CA MET A 1 0.25 -34.62 -4.80
C MET A 1 1.28 -33.53 -4.92
N THR A 2 1.21 -32.71 -5.95
CA THR A 2 2.04 -31.51 -6.07
C THR A 2 1.51 -30.51 -5.06
N LEU A 3 2.30 -30.23 -4.01
CA LEU A 3 2.10 -29.07 -3.15
C LEU A 3 2.22 -27.83 -4.06
N THR A 4 1.10 -27.27 -4.46
CA THR A 4 1.09 -25.93 -5.02
C THR A 4 1.52 -24.99 -3.89
N ALA A 5 2.75 -24.49 -3.96
CA ALA A 5 3.18 -23.41 -3.08
C ALA A 5 2.17 -22.27 -3.28
N THR A 6 1.38 -21.99 -2.23
CA THR A 6 0.51 -20.81 -2.26
C THR A 6 1.41 -19.59 -2.43
N ALA A 7 1.18 -18.81 -3.50
CA ALA A 7 1.96 -17.63 -3.78
C ALA A 7 1.98 -16.71 -2.55
N GLN A 8 3.16 -16.25 -2.18
CA GLN A 8 3.37 -15.43 -0.98
C GLN A 8 2.52 -14.14 -1.04
N LYS A 9 1.81 -13.84 0.04
CA LYS A 9 1.06 -12.59 0.21
C LYS A 9 1.87 -11.56 1.01
N TYR A 10 1.59 -10.30 0.76
CA TYR A 10 2.27 -9.16 1.37
C TYR A 10 1.27 -8.22 2.02
N VAL A 11 1.56 -7.79 3.24
CA VAL A 11 0.73 -6.85 3.97
C VAL A 11 1.61 -5.84 4.72
N GLY A 12 1.19 -4.59 4.69
CA GLY A 12 1.90 -3.52 5.36
C GLY A 12 1.25 -2.17 5.12
N GLY A 13 2.07 -1.16 4.97
CA GLY A 13 1.61 0.20 4.68
C GLY A 13 2.71 1.09 4.15
N ASP A 14 2.31 2.26 3.71
CA ASP A 14 3.22 3.35 3.42
C ASP A 14 3.66 3.99 4.73
N ILE A 15 4.97 3.99 4.99
CA ILE A 15 5.60 4.55 6.19
C ILE A 15 6.63 5.63 5.84
N SER A 16 6.39 6.32 4.74
CA SER A 16 7.36 7.27 4.18
C SER A 16 7.71 8.43 5.10
N LEU A 17 6.89 8.72 6.10
CA LEU A 17 7.14 9.80 7.07
C LEU A 17 7.62 9.31 8.42
N LEU A 18 7.77 8.01 8.64
CA LEU A 18 8.16 7.46 9.96
C LEU A 18 9.39 8.15 10.53
N SER A 19 10.50 8.20 9.79
CA SER A 19 11.73 8.83 10.27
C SER A 19 11.56 10.33 10.56
N LYS A 20 10.69 11.02 9.80
CA LYS A 20 10.38 12.43 10.02
C LYS A 20 9.59 12.64 11.31
N TYR A 21 8.55 11.82 11.56
CA TYR A 21 7.78 11.86 12.78
C TYR A 21 8.65 11.55 14.00
N GLU A 22 9.47 10.48 13.94
CA GLU A 22 10.39 10.11 15.02
C GLU A 22 11.40 11.22 15.33
N THR A 23 12.02 11.83 14.31
CA THR A 23 12.94 12.95 14.45
C THR A 23 12.28 14.17 15.10
N ASN A 24 11.01 14.41 14.79
CA ASN A 24 10.23 15.48 15.38
C ASN A 24 9.70 15.16 16.80
N GLY A 25 9.94 13.93 17.30
CA GLY A 25 9.61 13.54 18.68
C GLY A 25 8.22 12.94 18.86
N ALA A 26 7.56 12.49 17.77
CA ALA A 26 6.31 11.75 17.86
C ALA A 26 6.47 10.49 18.73
N LYS A 27 5.43 10.16 19.49
CA LYS A 27 5.38 8.99 20.38
C LYS A 27 4.27 8.08 19.93
N TYR A 28 4.54 6.77 19.97
CA TYR A 28 3.60 5.74 19.61
C TYR A 28 3.35 4.80 20.78
N TYR A 29 2.15 4.27 20.88
CA TYR A 29 1.72 3.37 21.95
C TYR A 29 0.92 2.22 21.37
N ASP A 30 1.10 1.04 21.97
CA ASP A 30 0.30 -0.14 21.63
C ASP A 30 -1.14 -0.03 22.17
N LYS A 31 -1.94 -1.10 21.99
CA LYS A 31 -3.34 -1.17 22.46
C LYS A 31 -3.48 -1.01 23.97
N ASP A 32 -2.48 -1.40 24.73
CA ASP A 32 -2.46 -1.36 26.21
C ASP A 32 -1.86 -0.05 26.75
N GLY A 33 -1.43 0.86 25.85
CA GLY A 33 -0.83 2.14 26.21
C GLY A 33 0.67 2.02 26.53
N VAL A 34 1.30 0.90 26.22
CA VAL A 34 2.75 0.73 26.38
C VAL A 34 3.47 1.41 25.23
N ALA A 35 4.53 2.17 25.54
CA ALA A 35 5.29 2.90 24.54
C ALA A 35 5.98 1.95 23.54
N ILE A 36 5.78 2.22 22.24
CA ILE A 36 6.47 1.55 21.14
C ILE A 36 7.81 2.26 20.94
N THR A 37 8.90 1.60 21.31
CA THR A 37 10.25 2.16 21.20
C THR A 37 10.91 1.94 19.85
N ASN A 38 10.42 0.98 19.06
CA ASN A 38 10.86 0.70 17.70
C ASN A 38 9.65 0.30 16.85
N MET A 39 9.22 1.19 15.96
CA MET A 39 8.04 0.99 15.13
C MET A 39 8.17 -0.23 14.21
N LEU A 40 9.31 -0.41 13.56
CA LEU A 40 9.51 -1.54 12.63
C LEU A 40 9.44 -2.88 13.36
N THR A 41 10.05 -2.99 14.54
CA THR A 41 9.94 -4.22 15.38
C THR A 41 8.48 -4.46 15.74
N PHE A 42 7.77 -3.44 16.22
CA PHE A 42 6.36 -3.57 16.58
C PHE A 42 5.50 -4.04 15.39
N LEU A 43 5.62 -3.39 14.23
CA LEU A 43 4.85 -3.76 13.03
C LEU A 43 5.15 -5.21 12.58
N LYS A 44 6.42 -5.65 12.71
CA LYS A 44 6.82 -7.01 12.41
C LYS A 44 6.15 -8.03 13.33
N GLU A 45 6.11 -7.74 14.62
CA GLU A 45 5.44 -8.56 15.63
C GLU A 45 3.93 -8.64 15.41
N GLN A 46 3.32 -7.59 14.81
CA GLN A 46 1.91 -7.62 14.39
C GLN A 46 1.69 -8.37 13.07
N GLY A 47 2.71 -9.01 12.51
CA GLY A 47 2.61 -9.87 11.34
C GLY A 47 2.71 -9.14 9.99
N LEU A 48 3.00 -7.85 9.97
CA LEU A 48 3.26 -7.13 8.71
C LEU A 48 4.61 -7.60 8.12
N ASN A 49 4.69 -7.65 6.78
CA ASN A 49 5.86 -8.24 6.13
C ASN A 49 6.44 -7.42 4.96
N CYS A 50 5.81 -6.31 4.59
CA CYS A 50 6.29 -5.44 3.52
C CYS A 50 5.98 -3.97 3.84
N MET A 51 6.92 -3.05 3.61
CA MET A 51 6.72 -1.61 3.79
C MET A 51 6.93 -0.86 2.49
N ARG A 52 6.08 0.13 2.21
CA ARG A 52 6.13 1.01 1.06
C ARG A 52 6.74 2.35 1.45
N VAL A 53 7.60 2.91 0.60
CA VAL A 53 8.19 4.24 0.76
C VAL A 53 8.22 4.96 -0.59
N ARG A 54 7.74 6.20 -0.60
CA ARG A 54 7.78 7.13 -1.74
C ARG A 54 9.17 7.69 -1.95
N LEU A 55 9.50 8.03 -3.21
CA LEU A 55 10.70 8.76 -3.58
C LEU A 55 10.35 9.90 -4.54
N PHE A 56 10.70 11.12 -4.15
CA PHE A 56 10.63 12.32 -4.98
C PHE A 56 11.99 12.64 -5.61
N VAL A 57 11.98 13.42 -6.69
CA VAL A 57 13.22 13.78 -7.41
C VAL A 57 14.00 14.85 -6.64
N ASP A 58 13.37 15.97 -6.32
CA ASP A 58 13.94 17.03 -5.49
C ASP A 58 12.85 17.70 -4.63
N PRO A 59 12.48 17.09 -3.50
CA PRO A 59 11.41 17.64 -2.65
C PRO A 59 11.79 18.94 -1.96
N SER A 60 13.06 19.35 -2.00
CA SER A 60 13.51 20.62 -1.43
C SER A 60 12.90 21.85 -2.11
N LYS A 61 12.36 21.70 -3.32
CA LYS A 61 11.71 22.77 -4.10
C LYS A 61 10.29 23.07 -3.64
N GLY A 62 9.64 22.11 -2.98
CA GLY A 62 8.27 22.26 -2.50
C GLY A 62 8.16 22.91 -1.12
N THR A 63 6.95 23.37 -0.78
CA THR A 63 6.61 23.88 0.55
C THR A 63 5.92 22.84 1.42
N ASP A 64 5.50 21.72 0.84
CA ASP A 64 4.81 20.66 1.55
C ASP A 64 5.83 19.84 2.37
N ARG A 65 5.69 19.89 3.69
CA ARG A 65 6.59 19.20 4.62
C ARG A 65 6.46 17.67 4.57
N ALA A 66 5.35 17.15 4.06
CA ALA A 66 5.15 15.72 3.88
C ALA A 66 5.82 15.17 2.61
N ALA A 67 6.23 16.05 1.68
CA ALA A 67 7.05 15.72 0.54
C ALA A 67 8.53 15.99 0.88
N CYS A 68 9.17 15.08 1.62
CA CYS A 68 10.55 15.22 2.09
C CYS A 68 11.43 14.00 1.74
N GLN A 69 10.89 13.02 1.02
CA GLN A 69 11.53 11.75 0.74
C GLN A 69 12.44 11.90 -0.50
N ASP A 70 13.60 12.54 -0.30
CA ASP A 70 14.71 12.49 -1.26
C ASP A 70 15.43 11.14 -1.21
N LEU A 71 16.42 10.97 -2.09
CA LEU A 71 17.14 9.70 -2.18
C LEU A 71 17.87 9.33 -0.88
N ASP A 72 18.48 10.28 -0.20
CA ASP A 72 19.24 10.00 1.05
C ASP A 72 18.30 9.58 2.18
N TYR A 73 17.16 10.25 2.30
CA TYR A 73 16.09 9.86 3.22
C TYR A 73 15.60 8.43 2.95
N VAL A 74 15.28 8.13 1.68
CA VAL A 74 14.76 6.82 1.28
C VAL A 74 15.79 5.71 1.44
N LYS A 75 17.09 5.98 1.16
CA LYS A 75 18.18 5.03 1.42
C LYS A 75 18.27 4.67 2.90
N ALA A 76 18.14 5.65 3.80
CA ALA A 76 18.22 5.42 5.25
C ALA A 76 17.02 4.62 5.75
N LEU A 77 15.80 5.03 5.40
CA LEU A 77 14.57 4.33 5.80
C LEU A 77 14.49 2.93 5.18
N GLY A 78 14.80 2.78 3.88
CA GLY A 78 14.82 1.50 3.18
C GLY A 78 15.81 0.50 3.81
N LYS A 79 17.00 0.98 4.23
CA LYS A 79 17.96 0.16 4.98
C LYS A 79 17.36 -0.34 6.30
N SER A 80 16.73 0.54 7.07
CA SER A 80 16.08 0.17 8.34
C SER A 80 14.96 -0.86 8.13
N ILE A 81 14.16 -0.71 7.07
CA ILE A 81 13.13 -1.67 6.67
C ILE A 81 13.74 -3.05 6.37
N LYS A 82 14.82 -3.09 5.58
CA LYS A 82 15.52 -4.35 5.23
C LYS A 82 16.17 -4.99 6.46
N ASP A 83 16.80 -4.21 7.32
CA ASP A 83 17.44 -4.68 8.56
C ASP A 83 16.41 -5.28 9.53
N ALA A 84 15.20 -4.73 9.57
CA ALA A 84 14.09 -5.29 10.34
C ALA A 84 13.45 -6.55 9.67
N GLY A 85 13.97 -6.98 8.54
CA GLY A 85 13.53 -8.20 7.84
C GLY A 85 12.22 -8.07 7.07
N PHE A 86 11.82 -6.86 6.69
CA PHE A 86 10.69 -6.62 5.79
C PHE A 86 11.10 -6.74 4.33
N LYS A 87 10.10 -7.02 3.49
CA LYS A 87 10.16 -6.66 2.07
C LYS A 87 10.02 -5.15 1.94
N PHE A 88 10.68 -4.59 0.94
CA PHE A 88 10.68 -3.15 0.67
C PHE A 88 10.06 -2.86 -0.69
N MET A 89 9.02 -2.02 -0.71
CA MET A 89 8.39 -1.48 -1.91
C MET A 89 8.80 -0.03 -2.07
N LEU A 90 9.50 0.27 -3.16
CA LEU A 90 9.89 1.62 -3.54
C LEU A 90 8.86 2.19 -4.52
N ASP A 91 8.38 3.39 -4.26
CA ASP A 91 7.44 4.10 -5.12
C ASP A 91 8.07 5.36 -5.71
N PHE A 92 8.42 5.32 -6.99
CA PHE A 92 8.91 6.47 -7.73
C PHE A 92 7.75 7.40 -8.11
N HIS A 93 7.71 8.62 -7.58
CA HIS A 93 6.77 9.63 -8.03
C HIS A 93 7.19 10.31 -9.33
N TYR A 94 8.49 10.31 -9.69
CA TYR A 94 9.06 11.03 -10.84
C TYR A 94 8.64 12.51 -10.87
N SER A 95 8.56 13.12 -9.71
CA SER A 95 8.15 14.51 -9.49
C SER A 95 8.92 15.08 -8.30
N ASP A 96 9.00 16.39 -8.17
CA ASP A 96 9.60 17.06 -7.02
C ASP A 96 8.66 17.09 -5.80
N SER A 97 7.39 16.78 -6.00
CA SER A 97 6.36 16.71 -4.98
C SER A 97 5.35 15.61 -5.34
N TRP A 98 4.18 15.63 -4.73
CA TRP A 98 3.10 14.67 -4.96
C TRP A 98 2.78 14.52 -6.45
N ALA A 99 2.82 13.28 -6.95
CA ALA A 99 2.25 12.87 -8.21
C ALA A 99 0.97 12.07 -7.90
N ASP A 100 -0.14 12.49 -8.50
CA ASP A 100 -1.46 11.91 -8.34
C ASP A 100 -2.31 12.15 -9.62
N PRO A 101 -3.57 11.67 -9.70
CA PRO A 101 -4.38 11.85 -10.90
C PRO A 101 -4.64 13.30 -11.32
N ALA A 102 -4.48 14.24 -10.40
CA ALA A 102 -4.65 15.69 -10.70
C ALA A 102 -3.34 16.36 -11.15
N LYS A 103 -2.18 15.77 -10.80
CA LYS A 103 -0.87 16.37 -11.05
C LYS A 103 0.22 15.33 -11.23
N GLN A 104 0.88 15.38 -12.38
CA GLN A 104 2.01 14.51 -12.77
C GLN A 104 3.09 15.38 -13.42
N TRP A 105 3.45 16.47 -12.72
CA TRP A 105 4.32 17.50 -13.29
C TRP A 105 5.77 17.02 -13.42
N THR A 106 6.41 17.46 -14.50
CA THR A 106 7.82 17.17 -14.75
C THR A 106 8.69 17.91 -13.71
N PRO A 107 9.66 17.24 -13.08
CA PRO A 107 10.59 17.89 -12.16
C PRO A 107 11.25 19.13 -12.74
N ASP A 108 11.50 20.13 -11.93
CA ASP A 108 12.08 21.41 -12.34
C ASP A 108 13.37 21.24 -13.14
N ALA A 109 14.22 20.31 -12.69
CA ALA A 109 15.49 20.03 -13.37
C ALA A 109 15.32 19.36 -14.76
N TRP A 110 14.13 18.84 -15.10
CA TRP A 110 13.86 18.12 -16.34
C TRP A 110 12.91 18.87 -17.28
N LYS A 111 12.29 19.95 -16.84
CA LYS A 111 11.21 20.64 -17.53
C LYS A 111 11.54 21.19 -18.92
N SER A 112 12.83 21.44 -19.20
CA SER A 112 13.33 21.93 -20.49
C SER A 112 13.77 20.81 -21.45
N LEU A 113 13.72 19.55 -21.02
CA LEU A 113 14.15 18.42 -21.84
C LEU A 113 13.12 18.12 -22.93
N SER A 114 13.62 17.72 -24.12
CA SER A 114 12.78 17.11 -25.15
C SER A 114 12.26 15.74 -24.69
N ASP A 115 11.26 15.18 -25.38
CA ASP A 115 10.75 13.86 -25.03
C ASP A 115 11.83 12.78 -25.13
N ASP A 116 12.69 12.79 -26.16
CA ASP A 116 13.82 11.86 -26.30
C ASP A 116 14.83 11.97 -25.14
N ALA A 117 15.12 13.20 -24.74
CA ALA A 117 15.97 13.47 -23.59
C ALA A 117 15.33 13.04 -22.27
N LEU A 118 13.98 13.15 -22.12
CA LEU A 118 13.25 12.64 -20.97
C LEU A 118 13.25 11.10 -20.91
N TYR A 119 13.20 10.39 -22.05
CA TYR A 119 13.31 8.94 -22.08
C TYR A 119 14.68 8.47 -21.55
N THR A 120 15.74 9.15 -21.96
CA THR A 120 17.08 8.90 -21.43
C THR A 120 17.16 9.27 -19.95
N LYS A 121 16.61 10.41 -19.57
CA LYS A 121 16.67 10.93 -18.21
C LYS A 121 15.96 10.04 -17.18
N ILE A 122 14.78 9.51 -17.50
CA ILE A 122 14.05 8.64 -16.58
C ILE A 122 14.81 7.31 -16.37
N TYR A 123 15.45 6.76 -17.41
CA TYR A 123 16.34 5.60 -17.28
C TYR A 123 17.51 5.91 -16.35
N GLU A 124 18.26 6.97 -16.64
CA GLU A 124 19.45 7.35 -15.88
C GLU A 124 19.12 7.62 -14.40
N TYR A 125 18.04 8.36 -14.13
CA TYR A 125 17.60 8.67 -12.77
C TYR A 125 17.21 7.40 -12.01
N THR A 126 16.38 6.55 -12.61
CA THR A 126 15.94 5.29 -11.99
C THR A 126 17.13 4.39 -11.71
N ALA A 127 18.04 4.23 -12.68
CA ALA A 127 19.26 3.41 -12.53
C ALA A 127 20.16 3.94 -11.41
N ALA A 128 20.40 5.25 -11.36
CA ALA A 128 21.22 5.88 -10.32
C ALA A 128 20.61 5.71 -8.91
N CYS A 129 19.30 5.91 -8.76
CA CYS A 129 18.63 5.70 -7.48
C CYS A 129 18.73 4.25 -7.01
N LEU A 130 18.50 3.28 -7.91
CA LEU A 130 18.56 1.86 -7.56
C LEU A 130 19.98 1.41 -7.23
N ASP A 131 20.99 1.90 -7.94
CA ASP A 131 22.40 1.64 -7.64
C ASP A 131 22.79 2.14 -6.24
N GLU A 132 22.39 3.37 -5.89
CA GLU A 132 22.62 3.93 -4.56
C GLU A 132 21.88 3.18 -3.44
N LEU A 133 20.63 2.75 -3.67
CA LEU A 133 19.88 1.90 -2.75
C LEU A 133 20.57 0.53 -2.57
N ASN A 134 21.03 -0.08 -3.65
CA ASN A 134 21.76 -1.34 -3.61
C ASN A 134 23.06 -1.23 -2.79
N LYS A 135 23.87 -0.19 -3.03
CA LYS A 135 25.10 0.09 -2.27
C LYS A 135 24.80 0.29 -0.78
N LYS A 136 23.66 0.88 -0.43
CA LYS A 136 23.25 1.09 0.96
C LYS A 136 22.74 -0.18 1.65
N GLY A 137 22.44 -1.25 0.91
CA GLY A 137 21.76 -2.44 1.43
C GLY A 137 20.25 -2.26 1.58
N ALA A 138 19.68 -1.34 0.82
CA ALA A 138 18.25 -1.02 0.75
C ALA A 138 17.64 -1.46 -0.59
N THR A 139 18.12 -2.56 -1.17
CA THR A 139 17.61 -3.09 -2.45
C THR A 139 16.09 -3.35 -2.34
N PRO A 140 15.26 -2.72 -3.19
CA PRO A 140 13.82 -2.95 -3.16
C PRO A 140 13.47 -4.36 -3.66
N ASP A 141 12.42 -4.94 -3.08
CA ASP A 141 11.80 -6.19 -3.55
C ASP A 141 10.69 -5.90 -4.57
N PHE A 142 10.08 -4.72 -4.47
CA PHE A 142 9.05 -4.20 -5.38
C PHE A 142 9.39 -2.77 -5.79
N ILE A 143 9.18 -2.45 -7.06
CA ILE A 143 9.44 -1.11 -7.59
C ILE A 143 8.20 -0.64 -8.35
N GLN A 144 7.59 0.42 -7.85
CA GLN A 144 6.48 1.08 -8.48
C GLN A 144 7.00 2.20 -9.38
N ILE A 145 6.77 2.06 -10.70
CA ILE A 145 7.26 3.00 -11.72
C ILE A 145 6.21 4.06 -12.03
N GLY A 146 6.10 5.03 -11.13
CA GLY A 146 5.10 6.09 -11.13
C GLY A 146 3.95 5.80 -10.16
N ASN A 147 3.40 6.86 -9.55
CA ASN A 147 2.29 6.83 -8.63
C ASN A 147 1.00 7.29 -9.31
N GLU A 148 -0.06 6.46 -9.27
CA GLU A 148 -1.40 6.75 -9.80
C GLU A 148 -1.40 7.33 -11.23
N ILE A 149 -0.72 6.66 -12.14
CA ILE A 149 -0.40 7.13 -13.49
C ILE A 149 -1.46 6.87 -14.54
N SER A 150 -2.74 6.75 -14.16
CA SER A 150 -3.83 6.49 -15.10
C SER A 150 -3.94 7.53 -16.21
N TYR A 151 -3.48 8.75 -15.96
CA TYR A 151 -3.39 9.83 -16.93
C TYR A 151 -1.98 10.10 -17.46
N GLY A 152 -1.08 9.12 -17.35
CA GLY A 152 0.33 9.26 -17.73
C GLY A 152 1.16 9.96 -16.66
N MET A 153 2.39 10.30 -16.98
CA MET A 153 3.35 10.97 -16.09
C MET A 153 4.23 11.97 -16.84
N LEU A 154 4.94 12.84 -16.10
CA LEU A 154 5.83 13.86 -16.65
C LEU A 154 5.12 14.76 -17.68
N TRP A 155 3.97 15.33 -17.27
CA TRP A 155 3.07 16.09 -18.15
C TRP A 155 3.65 17.37 -18.74
N GLY A 156 4.79 17.82 -18.26
CA GLY A 156 5.42 19.10 -18.59
C GLY A 156 5.47 20.03 -17.38
N VAL A 157 5.61 21.32 -17.64
CA VAL A 157 5.75 22.35 -16.61
C VAL A 157 4.43 22.51 -15.85
N ASP A 158 4.51 22.65 -14.53
CA ASP A 158 3.35 22.94 -13.67
C ASP A 158 2.62 24.21 -14.17
N GLY A 159 1.30 24.14 -14.21
CA GLY A 159 0.46 25.20 -14.73
C GLY A 159 0.39 25.28 -16.27
N SER A 160 0.97 24.33 -17.01
CA SER A 160 0.84 24.25 -18.47
C SER A 160 -0.62 24.20 -18.91
N THR A 161 -0.96 24.97 -19.95
CA THR A 161 -2.30 24.96 -20.56
C THR A 161 -2.54 23.74 -21.46
N ASP A 162 -1.48 23.04 -21.89
CA ASP A 162 -1.55 21.78 -22.65
C ASP A 162 -0.64 20.72 -22.03
N PRO A 163 -1.02 20.17 -20.87
CA PRO A 163 -0.27 19.10 -20.22
C PRO A 163 -0.30 17.84 -21.08
N LYS A 164 0.84 17.14 -21.16
CA LYS A 164 0.99 15.91 -21.95
C LYS A 164 0.32 14.72 -21.28
N ARG A 165 -0.98 14.82 -20.99
CA ARG A 165 -1.78 13.74 -20.40
C ARG A 165 -2.00 12.62 -21.41
N TYR A 166 -1.98 11.42 -20.90
CA TYR A 166 -2.42 10.20 -21.58
C TYR A 166 -3.85 9.85 -21.14
N TYR A 167 -4.63 9.28 -22.04
CA TYR A 167 -5.96 8.72 -21.73
C TYR A 167 -6.07 7.34 -22.37
N ALA A 168 -6.42 6.33 -21.59
CA ALA A 168 -6.57 4.98 -22.09
C ALA A 168 -7.66 4.92 -23.19
N GLY A 169 -7.33 4.29 -24.32
CA GLY A 169 -8.17 4.26 -25.51
C GLY A 169 -7.87 5.39 -26.51
N GLU A 170 -7.07 6.39 -26.15
CA GLU A 170 -6.69 7.48 -27.03
C GLU A 170 -5.25 7.36 -27.54
N THR A 171 -4.98 7.95 -28.71
CA THR A 171 -3.64 7.92 -29.30
C THR A 171 -2.75 9.07 -28.82
N LYS A 172 -3.37 10.20 -28.37
CA LYS A 172 -2.63 11.38 -27.92
C LYS A 172 -1.73 11.02 -26.75
N ASN A 173 -0.44 11.35 -26.85
CA ASN A 173 0.60 11.10 -25.84
C ASN A 173 0.82 9.61 -25.45
N ARG A 174 0.13 8.64 -26.07
CA ARG A 174 0.27 7.23 -25.74
C ARG A 174 1.70 6.74 -25.95
N ASP A 175 2.26 6.94 -27.12
CA ASP A 175 3.59 6.43 -27.47
C ASP A 175 4.69 7.06 -26.59
N ARG A 176 4.50 8.33 -26.22
CA ARG A 176 5.34 9.03 -25.24
C ARG A 176 5.27 8.36 -23.88
N PHE A 177 4.07 8.14 -23.36
CA PHE A 177 3.87 7.51 -22.05
C PHE A 177 4.43 6.09 -22.01
N ILE A 178 4.16 5.28 -23.03
CA ILE A 178 4.70 3.93 -23.18
C ILE A 178 6.25 3.96 -23.20
N SER A 179 6.86 4.91 -23.92
CA SER A 179 8.31 5.04 -23.98
C SER A 179 8.91 5.35 -22.60
N LEU A 180 8.30 6.24 -21.83
CA LEU A 180 8.71 6.54 -20.45
C LEU A 180 8.67 5.30 -19.56
N LEU A 181 7.57 4.53 -19.60
CA LEU A 181 7.43 3.30 -18.80
C LEU A 181 8.46 2.24 -19.21
N LYS A 182 8.71 2.07 -20.52
CA LYS A 182 9.73 1.12 -21.00
C LYS A 182 11.12 1.47 -20.49
N GLN A 183 11.48 2.73 -20.48
CA GLN A 183 12.80 3.16 -20.01
C GLN A 183 12.93 3.01 -18.47
N ALA A 184 11.87 3.36 -17.72
CA ALA A 184 11.85 3.14 -16.28
C ALA A 184 11.93 1.63 -15.94
N GLY A 185 11.13 0.80 -16.60
CA GLY A 185 11.14 -0.66 -16.44
C GLY A 185 12.49 -1.28 -16.81
N LYS A 186 13.10 -0.84 -17.92
CA LYS A 186 14.45 -1.28 -18.31
C LYS A 186 15.49 -0.96 -17.23
N ALA A 187 15.47 0.25 -16.67
CA ALA A 187 16.39 0.62 -15.59
C ALA A 187 16.19 -0.28 -14.34
N CYS A 188 14.93 -0.63 -14.02
CA CYS A 188 14.64 -1.57 -12.93
C CYS A 188 15.24 -2.95 -13.19
N ARG A 189 15.07 -3.51 -14.39
CA ARG A 189 15.63 -4.83 -14.73
C ARG A 189 17.14 -4.84 -14.73
N ASP A 190 17.75 -3.78 -15.25
CA ASP A 190 19.23 -3.68 -15.34
C ASP A 190 19.88 -3.59 -13.93
N ASN A 191 19.20 -2.97 -12.94
CA ASN A 191 19.80 -2.69 -11.63
C ASN A 191 19.24 -3.55 -10.49
N CYS A 192 18.00 -4.02 -10.60
CA CYS A 192 17.31 -4.85 -9.60
C CYS A 192 16.53 -5.98 -10.29
N PRO A 193 17.21 -6.94 -10.97
CA PRO A 193 16.53 -7.95 -11.81
C PRO A 193 15.60 -8.89 -11.03
N GLN A 194 15.75 -8.99 -9.71
CA GLN A 194 14.90 -9.80 -8.84
C GLN A 194 13.68 -9.05 -8.32
N ALA A 195 13.67 -7.72 -8.41
CA ALA A 195 12.54 -6.92 -7.97
C ALA A 195 11.34 -7.07 -8.91
N LYS A 196 10.14 -7.05 -8.35
CA LYS A 196 8.89 -7.04 -9.13
C LYS A 196 8.50 -5.61 -9.47
N ILE A 197 8.21 -5.35 -10.74
CA ILE A 197 7.78 -4.03 -11.21
C ILE A 197 6.26 -3.92 -11.10
N ILE A 198 5.80 -2.82 -10.53
CA ILE A 198 4.39 -2.49 -10.35
C ILE A 198 4.02 -1.29 -11.22
N ILE A 199 2.92 -1.37 -11.96
CA ILE A 199 2.24 -0.21 -12.55
C ILE A 199 1.03 0.11 -11.68
N HIS A 200 0.92 1.36 -11.21
CA HIS A 200 -0.07 1.80 -10.23
C HIS A 200 -1.09 2.76 -10.83
N THR A 201 -2.37 2.43 -10.64
CA THR A 201 -3.52 3.27 -11.06
C THR A 201 -4.56 3.34 -9.94
N GLU A 202 -5.51 4.28 -10.06
CA GLU A 202 -6.57 4.52 -9.07
C GLU A 202 -7.99 4.32 -9.64
N ARG A 203 -8.13 3.70 -10.81
CA ARG A 203 -9.40 3.63 -11.57
C ARG A 203 -10.32 2.47 -11.19
N VAL A 204 -10.33 2.06 -9.93
CA VAL A 204 -11.20 0.97 -9.43
C VAL A 204 -12.69 1.24 -9.69
N ALA A 205 -13.14 2.50 -9.60
CA ALA A 205 -14.51 2.87 -9.92
C ALA A 205 -14.90 2.67 -11.41
N LYS A 206 -13.90 2.50 -12.30
CA LYS A 206 -14.06 2.43 -13.77
C LYS A 206 -13.37 1.19 -14.35
N PRO A 207 -13.94 -0.01 -14.13
CA PRO A 207 -13.31 -1.28 -14.52
C PRO A 207 -12.95 -1.38 -16.02
N ASP A 208 -13.77 -0.82 -16.91
CA ASP A 208 -13.48 -0.81 -18.34
C ASP A 208 -12.29 0.06 -18.69
N TYR A 209 -12.10 1.19 -17.98
CA TYR A 209 -10.91 2.03 -18.12
C TYR A 209 -9.65 1.30 -17.64
N LEU A 210 -9.72 0.62 -16.48
CA LEU A 210 -8.63 -0.23 -15.98
C LEU A 210 -8.24 -1.30 -17.00
N LYS A 211 -9.24 -2.00 -17.56
CA LYS A 211 -9.01 -3.01 -18.59
C LYS A 211 -8.31 -2.42 -19.80
N THR A 212 -8.81 -1.31 -20.34
CA THR A 212 -8.23 -0.65 -21.50
C THR A 212 -6.79 -0.19 -21.23
N PHE A 213 -6.55 0.42 -20.07
CA PHE A 213 -5.23 0.88 -19.65
C PHE A 213 -4.20 -0.26 -19.63
N TYR A 214 -4.47 -1.35 -18.89
CA TYR A 214 -3.51 -2.46 -18.79
C TYR A 214 -3.39 -3.27 -20.07
N GLN A 215 -4.46 -3.31 -20.88
CA GLN A 215 -4.40 -3.92 -22.23
C GLN A 215 -3.44 -3.13 -23.14
N GLU A 216 -3.44 -1.81 -23.09
CA GLU A 216 -2.50 -0.99 -23.84
C GLU A 216 -1.06 -1.16 -23.35
N MET A 217 -0.85 -1.29 -22.03
CA MET A 217 0.49 -1.62 -21.50
C MET A 217 0.99 -2.94 -22.07
N THR A 218 0.14 -3.97 -22.05
CA THR A 218 0.47 -5.31 -22.56
C THR A 218 0.72 -5.29 -24.07
N ASN A 219 -0.19 -4.68 -24.85
CA ASN A 219 -0.13 -4.64 -26.32
C ASN A 219 1.11 -3.87 -26.82
N ASN A 220 1.57 -2.90 -26.06
CA ASN A 220 2.76 -2.12 -26.38
C ASN A 220 4.05 -2.67 -25.77
N GLY A 221 4.00 -3.83 -25.10
CA GLY A 221 5.18 -4.51 -24.57
C GLY A 221 5.85 -3.73 -23.42
N VAL A 222 5.07 -3.11 -22.54
CA VAL A 222 5.57 -2.57 -21.27
C VAL A 222 5.88 -3.73 -20.35
N ASP A 223 7.10 -3.77 -19.82
CA ASP A 223 7.53 -4.82 -18.90
C ASP A 223 7.15 -4.47 -17.46
N TYR A 224 6.22 -5.24 -16.89
CA TYR A 224 5.80 -5.16 -15.51
C TYR A 224 5.30 -6.52 -15.00
N ASP A 225 5.32 -6.72 -13.69
CA ASP A 225 4.92 -7.98 -13.04
C ASP A 225 3.56 -7.91 -12.37
N ILE A 226 3.19 -6.73 -11.83
CA ILE A 226 2.09 -6.58 -10.89
C ILE A 226 1.22 -5.39 -11.28
N ILE A 227 -0.08 -5.58 -11.19
CA ILE A 227 -1.09 -4.52 -11.28
C ILE A 227 -1.27 -3.92 -9.88
N GLY A 228 -0.87 -2.67 -9.69
CA GLY A 228 -1.11 -1.91 -8.46
C GLY A 228 -2.35 -1.05 -8.57
N VAL A 229 -3.20 -1.04 -7.55
CA VAL A 229 -4.37 -0.17 -7.51
C VAL A 229 -4.53 0.52 -6.15
N SER A 230 -4.95 1.79 -6.17
CA SER A 230 -5.49 2.47 -4.99
C SER A 230 -6.97 2.11 -4.81
N TYR A 231 -7.37 1.85 -3.57
CA TYR A 231 -8.78 1.71 -3.23
C TYR A 231 -9.15 2.49 -1.98
N TYR A 232 -9.99 3.50 -2.17
CA TYR A 232 -10.61 4.29 -1.13
C TYR A 232 -12.12 4.37 -1.40
N SER A 233 -12.97 3.94 -0.47
CA SER A 233 -14.43 3.91 -0.69
C SER A 233 -15.00 5.29 -1.05
N TYR A 234 -14.46 6.32 -0.44
CA TYR A 234 -14.87 7.71 -0.67
C TYR A 234 -14.45 8.32 -2.01
N TYR A 235 -13.62 7.60 -2.80
CA TYR A 235 -13.24 7.99 -4.17
C TYR A 235 -13.63 6.93 -5.20
N HIS A 236 -13.68 5.65 -4.83
CA HIS A 236 -13.74 4.56 -5.79
C HIS A 236 -14.98 3.67 -5.63
N GLY A 237 -15.92 4.04 -4.75
CA GLY A 237 -17.13 3.28 -4.51
C GLY A 237 -16.99 2.19 -3.43
N ASP A 238 -18.04 1.40 -3.27
CA ASP A 238 -18.12 0.37 -2.24
C ASP A 238 -17.28 -0.88 -2.57
N LEU A 239 -17.26 -1.86 -1.64
CA LEU A 239 -16.54 -3.13 -1.83
C LEU A 239 -17.08 -3.93 -3.02
N LYS A 240 -18.35 -3.74 -3.43
CA LYS A 240 -18.91 -4.39 -4.63
C LYS A 240 -18.29 -3.80 -5.90
N LYS A 241 -18.03 -2.50 -5.94
CA LYS A 241 -17.27 -1.85 -7.02
C LYS A 241 -15.85 -2.42 -7.09
N LEU A 242 -15.17 -2.53 -5.95
CA LEU A 242 -13.85 -3.15 -5.87
C LEU A 242 -13.86 -4.57 -6.41
N ASN A 243 -14.81 -5.39 -5.98
CA ASN A 243 -14.98 -6.76 -6.50
C ASN A 243 -15.12 -6.80 -8.02
N THR A 244 -15.93 -5.91 -8.58
CA THR A 244 -16.11 -5.82 -10.04
C THR A 244 -14.80 -5.49 -10.75
N ALA A 245 -14.03 -4.55 -10.23
CA ALA A 245 -12.73 -4.16 -10.79
C ALA A 245 -11.72 -5.31 -10.71
N LEU A 246 -11.62 -5.97 -9.55
CA LEU A 246 -10.72 -7.11 -9.37
C LEU A 246 -11.06 -8.27 -10.27
N ASN A 247 -12.35 -8.64 -10.39
CA ASN A 247 -12.81 -9.66 -11.33
C ASN A 247 -12.46 -9.30 -12.79
N THR A 248 -12.59 -8.02 -13.17
CA THR A 248 -12.21 -7.55 -14.49
C THR A 248 -10.72 -7.74 -14.73
N LEU A 249 -9.87 -7.39 -13.76
CA LEU A 249 -8.42 -7.56 -13.87
C LEU A 249 -8.03 -9.05 -13.90
N GLU A 250 -8.56 -9.88 -13.00
CA GLU A 250 -8.25 -11.31 -12.91
C GLU A 250 -8.64 -12.06 -14.19
N THR A 251 -9.75 -11.68 -14.82
CA THR A 251 -10.25 -12.30 -16.03
C THR A 251 -9.42 -11.95 -17.28
N ASN A 252 -8.90 -10.74 -17.34
CA ASN A 252 -8.25 -10.22 -18.55
C ASN A 252 -6.71 -10.26 -18.51
N PHE A 253 -6.09 -10.40 -17.34
CA PHE A 253 -4.64 -10.35 -17.20
C PHE A 253 -4.11 -11.51 -16.36
N ASP A 254 -2.98 -12.07 -16.81
CA ASP A 254 -2.22 -13.06 -16.03
C ASP A 254 -1.12 -12.36 -15.22
N LYS A 255 -1.55 -11.52 -14.26
CA LYS A 255 -0.69 -10.74 -13.40
C LYS A 255 -1.20 -10.81 -11.96
N ASP A 256 -0.28 -10.80 -11.00
CA ASP A 256 -0.65 -10.55 -9.62
C ASP A 256 -1.20 -9.13 -9.44
N ILE A 257 -2.07 -8.93 -8.45
CA ILE A 257 -2.70 -7.66 -8.13
C ILE A 257 -2.31 -7.26 -6.71
N MET A 258 -2.04 -5.99 -6.48
CA MET A 258 -1.81 -5.43 -5.15
C MET A 258 -2.68 -4.20 -4.93
N ILE A 259 -3.35 -4.14 -3.78
CA ILE A 259 -3.92 -2.89 -3.28
C ILE A 259 -2.74 -2.15 -2.63
N VAL A 260 -2.09 -1.28 -3.40
CA VAL A 260 -0.87 -0.57 -2.97
C VAL A 260 -1.17 0.65 -2.12
N GLU A 261 -2.43 1.11 -2.13
CA GLU A 261 -2.96 2.13 -1.25
C GLU A 261 -4.41 1.84 -0.87
N THR A 262 -4.72 1.96 0.43
CA THR A 262 -6.07 1.96 0.96
C THR A 262 -6.12 2.70 2.29
N GLY A 263 -7.31 3.07 2.72
CA GLY A 263 -7.54 3.67 4.02
C GLY A 263 -9.03 3.79 4.31
N TYR A 264 -9.37 3.98 5.59
CA TYR A 264 -10.72 4.29 6.04
C TYR A 264 -10.66 5.16 7.28
N TYR A 265 -11.61 6.08 7.42
CA TYR A 265 -11.60 7.07 8.48
C TYR A 265 -11.93 6.48 9.85
N TYR A 266 -11.27 6.99 10.90
CA TYR A 266 -11.60 6.66 12.29
C TYR A 266 -12.18 7.82 13.08
N ALA A 267 -12.17 9.02 12.50
CA ALA A 267 -12.52 10.21 13.26
C ALA A 267 -13.51 11.14 12.54
N TRP A 268 -13.14 11.67 11.38
CA TRP A 268 -14.02 12.50 10.56
C TRP A 268 -13.84 12.11 9.09
N GLN A 269 -14.90 12.28 8.32
CA GLN A 269 -14.91 11.90 6.92
C GLN A 269 -14.54 13.10 6.05
N LYS A 270 -13.63 12.88 5.10
CA LYS A 270 -13.34 13.80 4.01
C LYS A 270 -14.51 13.83 3.01
N ASP A 271 -14.56 14.85 2.17
CA ASP A 271 -15.54 14.94 1.10
C ASP A 271 -15.52 13.69 0.18
N ILE A 272 -16.72 13.25 -0.18
CA ILE A 272 -16.88 12.13 -1.10
C ILE A 272 -16.62 12.62 -2.52
N GLY A 273 -15.74 11.93 -3.25
CA GLY A 273 -15.50 12.19 -4.65
C GLY A 273 -16.65 11.71 -5.55
N ASP A 274 -16.64 12.11 -6.83
CA ASP A 274 -17.73 11.86 -7.80
C ASP A 274 -18.09 10.36 -7.93
N ASP A 275 -17.11 9.47 -7.88
CA ASP A 275 -17.29 8.02 -7.96
C ASP A 275 -17.34 7.35 -6.57
N GLY A 276 -17.22 8.14 -5.49
CA GLY A 276 -17.14 7.67 -4.12
C GLY A 276 -18.49 7.34 -3.49
N VAL A 277 -18.44 6.64 -2.36
CA VAL A 277 -19.61 6.26 -1.57
C VAL A 277 -19.35 6.50 -0.09
N ASP A 278 -20.33 7.10 0.59
CA ASP A 278 -20.37 7.17 2.05
C ASP A 278 -20.77 5.81 2.64
N LEU A 279 -19.85 5.15 3.30
CA LEU A 279 -20.07 3.88 3.97
C LEU A 279 -20.31 4.03 5.48
N SER A 280 -20.42 5.25 6.02
CA SER A 280 -20.51 5.51 7.46
C SER A 280 -21.74 4.89 8.13
N ALA A 281 -22.82 4.65 7.38
CA ALA A 281 -23.99 3.92 7.88
C ALA A 281 -23.70 2.43 8.14
N THR A 282 -22.74 1.83 7.43
CA THR A 282 -22.35 0.41 7.58
C THR A 282 -21.12 0.27 8.46
N TYR A 283 -20.15 1.15 8.29
CA TYR A 283 -18.92 1.22 9.05
C TYR A 283 -18.81 2.61 9.66
N PRO A 284 -19.30 2.84 10.88
CA PRO A 284 -19.28 4.16 11.52
C PRO A 284 -17.89 4.78 11.52
N ILE A 285 -17.82 6.12 11.43
CA ILE A 285 -16.55 6.84 11.49
C ILE A 285 -16.04 6.82 12.93
N SER A 286 -15.36 5.76 13.28
CA SER A 286 -14.79 5.47 14.60
C SER A 286 -13.67 4.46 14.47
N PRO A 287 -12.82 4.27 15.50
CA PRO A 287 -11.82 3.20 15.52
C PRO A 287 -12.38 1.80 15.24
N GLU A 288 -13.58 1.50 15.80
CA GLU A 288 -14.28 0.22 15.61
C GLU A 288 -14.85 0.10 14.19
N GLY A 289 -15.36 1.19 13.62
CA GLY A 289 -15.84 1.21 12.24
C GLY A 289 -14.72 1.09 11.22
N GLN A 290 -13.57 1.73 11.46
CA GLN A 290 -12.35 1.52 10.68
C GLN A 290 -11.92 0.04 10.73
N GLN A 291 -11.94 -0.58 11.91
CA GLN A 291 -11.66 -2.01 12.08
C GLN A 291 -12.65 -2.88 11.32
N ALA A 292 -13.94 -2.58 11.41
CA ALA A 292 -15.00 -3.34 10.73
C ALA A 292 -14.86 -3.26 9.20
N PHE A 293 -14.57 -2.07 8.66
CA PHE A 293 -14.26 -1.88 7.24
C PHE A 293 -13.03 -2.71 6.83
N THR A 294 -11.94 -2.64 7.61
CA THR A 294 -10.71 -3.39 7.34
C THR A 294 -10.96 -4.91 7.28
N LYS A 295 -11.76 -5.44 8.20
CA LYS A 295 -12.20 -6.85 8.17
C LYS A 295 -12.98 -7.19 6.90
N ALA A 296 -13.92 -6.32 6.50
CA ALA A 296 -14.72 -6.52 5.31
C ALA A 296 -13.86 -6.45 4.03
N LEU A 297 -12.95 -5.48 3.96
CA LEU A 297 -11.99 -5.36 2.85
C LEU A 297 -11.11 -6.62 2.74
N ILE A 298 -10.51 -7.06 3.83
CA ILE A 298 -9.67 -8.27 3.84
C ILE A 298 -10.46 -9.51 3.38
N LYS A 299 -11.72 -9.64 3.83
CA LYS A 299 -12.59 -10.74 3.41
C LYS A 299 -12.82 -10.69 1.90
N GLU A 300 -13.07 -9.52 1.34
CA GLU A 300 -13.24 -9.32 -0.10
C GLU A 300 -11.96 -9.70 -0.86
N LEU A 301 -10.82 -9.12 -0.49
CA LEU A 301 -9.54 -9.37 -1.15
C LEU A 301 -9.10 -10.84 -1.10
N LYS A 302 -9.49 -11.57 -0.07
CA LYS A 302 -9.18 -13.01 0.07
C LYS A 302 -10.01 -13.90 -0.86
N SER A 303 -11.10 -13.40 -1.43
CA SER A 303 -11.90 -14.11 -2.44
C SER A 303 -11.26 -14.06 -3.83
N HIS A 304 -10.23 -13.26 -4.03
CA HIS A 304 -9.49 -13.05 -5.28
C HIS A 304 -8.13 -13.73 -5.23
N GLU A 305 -7.91 -14.72 -6.10
CA GLU A 305 -6.68 -15.53 -6.07
C GLU A 305 -5.44 -14.74 -6.50
N LYS A 306 -5.57 -13.79 -7.42
CA LYS A 306 -4.45 -12.98 -7.91
C LYS A 306 -4.13 -11.80 -6.99
N VAL A 307 -4.94 -11.50 -5.97
CA VAL A 307 -4.65 -10.42 -5.02
C VAL A 307 -3.60 -10.89 -4.01
N LYS A 308 -2.39 -10.31 -4.10
CA LYS A 308 -1.20 -10.70 -3.32
C LYS A 308 -0.73 -9.63 -2.36
N GLY A 309 -1.25 -8.39 -2.43
CA GLY A 309 -0.78 -7.28 -1.60
C GLY A 309 -1.90 -6.42 -1.04
N LEU A 310 -1.72 -5.94 0.19
CA LEU A 310 -2.59 -4.97 0.86
C LEU A 310 -1.73 -3.98 1.65
N PHE A 311 -1.78 -2.71 1.28
CA PHE A 311 -0.97 -1.65 1.89
C PHE A 311 -1.86 -0.50 2.35
N TRP A 312 -1.73 -0.18 3.65
CA TRP A 312 -2.43 0.94 4.25
C TRP A 312 -1.70 2.25 3.95
N TRP A 313 -2.43 3.25 3.47
CA TRP A 313 -1.88 4.56 3.18
C TRP A 313 -1.60 5.33 4.45
N TRP A 314 -0.39 5.90 4.56
CA TRP A 314 0.03 6.74 5.67
C TRP A 314 -0.21 6.07 7.03
N LEU A 315 0.23 4.82 7.14
CA LEU A 315 -0.03 3.95 8.28
C LEU A 315 0.38 4.59 9.60
N GLU A 316 1.51 5.32 9.62
CA GLU A 316 2.23 5.82 10.79
C GLU A 316 1.89 7.26 11.17
N ALA A 317 0.94 7.92 10.53
CA ALA A 317 0.64 9.32 10.79
C ALA A 317 0.45 9.60 12.28
N ASN A 318 1.17 10.60 12.80
CA ASN A 318 1.16 11.00 14.22
C ASN A 318 1.66 12.43 14.38
N GLU A 319 0.76 13.35 14.59
CA GLU A 319 1.07 14.77 14.81
C GLU A 319 1.00 15.15 16.30
N ASN A 320 0.94 14.16 17.20
CA ASN A 320 0.79 14.38 18.63
C ASN A 320 1.94 15.18 19.22
N GLY A 321 1.62 16.30 19.88
CA GLY A 321 2.59 17.18 20.48
C GLY A 321 3.42 17.98 19.50
N LEU A 322 3.12 17.90 18.20
CA LEU A 322 3.76 18.71 17.16
C LEU A 322 2.96 20.00 16.95
N ASP A 323 3.64 21.11 16.92
CA ASP A 323 3.07 22.40 16.59
C ASP A 323 3.12 22.65 15.09
N TYR A 324 2.03 23.14 14.52
CA TYR A 324 1.93 23.36 13.08
C TYR A 324 3.07 24.22 12.53
N ASP A 325 3.35 25.32 13.17
CA ASP A 325 4.35 26.29 12.69
C ASP A 325 5.78 25.82 12.85
N THR A 326 6.03 24.91 13.80
CA THR A 326 7.38 24.50 14.18
C THR A 326 7.73 23.08 13.79
N LYS A 327 6.80 22.13 13.93
CA LYS A 327 7.10 20.69 13.85
C LYS A 327 6.10 19.89 13.04
N ARG A 328 4.85 20.34 12.91
CA ARG A 328 3.80 19.58 12.21
C ARG A 328 4.25 19.26 10.79
N VAL A 329 4.08 18.00 10.41
CA VAL A 329 4.53 17.51 9.10
C VAL A 329 3.49 17.79 8.03
N SER A 330 2.22 17.49 8.33
CA SER A 330 1.11 17.69 7.41
C SER A 330 -0.18 18.01 8.19
N ASP A 331 -1.21 18.49 7.51
CA ASP A 331 -2.54 18.75 8.04
C ASP A 331 -3.63 17.93 7.33
N GLN A 332 -3.23 16.89 6.60
CA GLN A 332 -4.12 16.09 5.76
C GLN A 332 -3.99 14.60 6.05
N TRP A 333 -5.09 13.84 5.90
CA TRP A 333 -5.14 12.39 5.89
C TRP A 333 -4.90 11.67 7.23
N TYR A 334 -4.72 12.36 8.34
CA TYR A 334 -4.46 11.72 9.65
C TYR A 334 -5.60 10.85 10.13
N ASN A 335 -6.82 11.32 9.88
CA ASN A 335 -8.06 10.67 10.30
C ASN A 335 -8.28 9.27 9.70
N ALA A 336 -7.38 8.79 8.87
CA ALA A 336 -7.40 7.46 8.24
C ALA A 336 -6.17 6.60 8.57
N SER A 337 -5.21 7.11 9.37
CA SER A 337 -4.02 6.34 9.76
C SER A 337 -4.35 5.17 10.69
N LEU A 338 -3.35 4.32 10.98
CA LEU A 338 -3.48 3.22 11.94
C LEU A 338 -2.92 3.56 13.33
N PHE A 339 -2.61 4.84 13.54
CA PHE A 339 -2.34 5.43 14.85
C PHE A 339 -3.16 6.71 14.98
N ASN A 340 -3.58 7.06 16.20
CA ASN A 340 -4.25 8.31 16.42
C ASN A 340 -3.26 9.47 16.24
N ASP A 341 -3.59 10.41 15.37
CA ASP A 341 -2.76 11.56 15.05
C ASP A 341 -2.61 12.58 16.19
N GLY A 342 -3.51 12.55 17.16
CA GLY A 342 -3.51 13.45 18.32
C GLY A 342 -4.46 14.63 18.20
N GLU A 343 -5.21 14.77 17.12
CA GLU A 343 -6.27 15.77 17.07
C GLU A 343 -7.45 15.40 17.96
N LYS A 344 -7.97 16.38 18.71
CA LYS A 344 -9.28 16.25 19.36
C LYS A 344 -10.34 16.32 18.28
N ILE A 345 -10.83 15.18 17.89
CA ILE A 345 -11.74 15.09 16.77
C ILE A 345 -13.17 15.22 17.29
N ASN A 346 -13.77 16.37 17.01
CA ASN A 346 -15.22 16.52 17.07
C ASN A 346 -15.77 15.94 15.76
N GLY A 347 -16.26 14.71 15.81
CA GLY A 347 -16.95 14.12 14.67
C GLY A 347 -18.12 15.00 14.20
N LYS A 348 -18.48 14.92 12.92
CA LYS A 348 -19.69 15.58 12.38
C LYS A 348 -20.98 15.15 13.14
N ASP A 349 -20.90 14.06 13.89
CA ASP A 349 -21.94 13.53 14.80
C ASP A 349 -21.96 14.17 16.20
N GLY A 350 -21.06 15.12 16.46
CA GLY A 350 -20.91 15.77 17.77
C GLY A 350 -20.21 14.91 18.82
N ILE A 351 -19.68 13.75 18.47
CA ILE A 351 -18.96 12.88 19.39
C ILE A 351 -17.48 13.30 19.43
N THR A 352 -16.97 13.58 20.63
CA THR A 352 -15.54 13.79 20.85
C THR A 352 -14.88 12.43 21.10
N TYR A 353 -14.07 11.97 20.17
CA TYR A 353 -13.32 10.73 20.33
C TYR A 353 -12.08 11.00 21.19
N ASN A 354 -12.10 10.53 22.44
CA ASN A 354 -10.97 10.58 23.38
C ASN A 354 -10.05 9.36 23.16
N TYR A 355 -9.56 9.15 21.95
CA TYR A 355 -8.55 8.12 21.74
C TYR A 355 -7.17 8.72 22.06
N PRO A 356 -6.33 8.06 22.89
CA PRO A 356 -5.04 8.62 23.23
C PRO A 356 -4.17 8.86 22.00
N ALA A 357 -3.61 10.05 21.91
CA ALA A 357 -2.74 10.43 20.81
C ALA A 357 -1.55 9.47 20.65
N GLY A 358 -1.23 9.09 19.42
CA GLY A 358 -0.20 8.11 19.09
C GLY A 358 -0.56 6.66 19.42
N LYS A 359 -1.75 6.40 19.97
CA LYS A 359 -2.19 5.02 20.25
C LYS A 359 -2.60 4.31 18.97
N VAL A 360 -2.21 3.04 18.86
CA VAL A 360 -2.56 2.19 17.72
C VAL A 360 -4.07 1.99 17.58
N MET A 361 -4.56 2.01 16.34
CA MET A 361 -5.95 1.72 16.00
C MET A 361 -6.21 0.21 15.94
N PRO A 362 -7.41 -0.26 16.33
CA PRO A 362 -7.77 -1.68 16.27
C PRO A 362 -7.64 -2.29 14.87
N ALA A 363 -7.78 -1.47 13.82
CA ALA A 363 -7.66 -1.89 12.43
C ALA A 363 -6.28 -2.43 12.07
N LEU A 364 -5.20 -1.96 12.73
CA LEU A 364 -3.84 -2.46 12.49
C LEU A 364 -3.75 -3.97 12.73
N TYR A 365 -4.35 -4.45 13.81
CA TYR A 365 -4.31 -5.87 14.19
C TYR A 365 -5.07 -6.79 13.23
N GLU A 366 -5.94 -6.23 12.39
CA GLU A 366 -6.66 -6.99 11.37
C GLU A 366 -5.81 -7.27 10.13
N LEU A 367 -4.83 -6.43 9.83
CA LEU A 367 -4.06 -6.52 8.59
C LEU A 367 -3.40 -7.89 8.40
N GLN A 368 -2.83 -8.49 9.47
CA GLN A 368 -2.22 -9.82 9.43
C GLN A 368 -3.18 -10.92 8.93
N ASN A 369 -4.51 -10.73 9.10
CA ASN A 369 -5.50 -11.69 8.65
C ASN A 369 -5.55 -11.83 7.13
N PHE A 370 -4.99 -10.89 6.37
CA PHE A 370 -4.84 -11.00 4.92
C PHE A 370 -3.88 -12.13 4.53
N LEU A 371 -2.86 -12.42 5.36
CA LEU A 371 -1.86 -13.46 5.10
C LEU A 371 -2.38 -14.89 5.35
N THR A 372 -3.39 -15.04 6.22
CA THR A 372 -3.91 -16.36 6.59
C THR A 372 -4.71 -16.96 5.45
N SER A 373 -4.52 -18.25 5.16
CA SER A 373 -5.34 -18.95 4.17
C SER A 373 -6.80 -19.06 4.62
N SER A 374 -7.74 -18.97 3.69
CA SER A 374 -9.19 -19.11 3.97
C SER A 374 -9.53 -20.49 4.58
N ALA A 375 -8.73 -21.53 4.29
CA ALA A 375 -8.90 -22.89 4.80
C ALA A 375 -8.73 -22.98 6.33
N ILE A 376 -7.80 -22.20 6.92
CA ILE A 376 -7.60 -22.17 8.39
C ILE A 376 -8.79 -21.50 9.10
N ASN A 377 -9.44 -20.51 8.45
CA ASN A 377 -10.62 -19.85 9.00
C ASN A 377 -11.91 -20.71 8.92
N GLN A 378 -12.00 -21.68 8.03
CA GLN A 378 -13.11 -22.63 8.02
C GLN A 378 -12.99 -23.63 9.17
N LEU A 379 -11.78 -24.10 9.50
CA LEU A 379 -11.53 -25.00 10.64
C LEU A 379 -11.82 -24.31 12.00
N SER A 380 -11.73 -22.99 12.09
CA SER A 380 -12.05 -22.25 13.31
C SER A 380 -13.53 -21.86 13.46
N ARG A 381 -14.37 -22.04 12.41
CA ARG A 381 -15.81 -21.68 12.42
C ARG A 381 -16.74 -22.85 12.67
N ASP A 382 -16.32 -24.09 12.44
CA ASP A 382 -17.06 -25.27 12.85
C ASP A 382 -16.84 -25.54 14.35
N LYS A 383 -17.23 -24.57 15.18
CA LYS A 383 -17.48 -24.82 16.61
C LYS A 383 -18.83 -25.50 16.80
N GLY A 384 -19.03 -26.61 16.12
CA GLY A 384 -19.86 -27.68 16.62
C GLY A 384 -19.05 -28.43 17.65
N SER A 385 -19.67 -28.86 18.73
CA SER A 385 -19.11 -29.51 19.91
C SER A 385 -18.50 -30.92 19.64
N ASP A 386 -17.76 -31.07 18.54
CA ASP A 386 -17.09 -32.34 18.21
C ASP A 386 -15.60 -32.24 18.48
N ASP A 387 -15.13 -33.13 19.27
CA ASP A 387 -13.73 -33.30 19.73
C ASP A 387 -12.84 -33.75 18.55
N ASN A 388 -12.73 -32.90 17.53
CA ASN A 388 -11.99 -33.20 16.30
C ASN A 388 -10.48 -33.06 16.51
N TRP A 389 -9.75 -34.12 16.25
CA TRP A 389 -8.31 -34.22 16.32
C TRP A 389 -7.69 -34.27 14.92
N TYR A 390 -6.57 -33.57 14.74
CA TYR A 390 -5.82 -33.54 13.47
C TYR A 390 -4.33 -33.74 13.73
N SER A 391 -3.65 -34.44 12.84
CA SER A 391 -2.18 -34.41 12.78
C SER A 391 -1.69 -33.09 12.22
N LEU A 392 -0.41 -32.75 12.36
CA LEU A 392 0.20 -31.50 11.86
C LEU A 392 0.19 -31.41 10.33
N ASP A 393 0.06 -32.53 9.63
CA ASP A 393 -0.09 -32.63 8.18
C ASP A 393 -1.56 -32.60 7.71
N GLY A 394 -2.53 -32.39 8.65
CA GLY A 394 -3.94 -32.16 8.35
C GLY A 394 -4.81 -33.42 8.28
N HIS A 395 -4.33 -34.60 8.64
CA HIS A 395 -5.15 -35.83 8.77
C HIS A 395 -6.08 -35.73 9.97
N GLN A 396 -7.37 -35.94 9.75
CA GLN A 396 -8.40 -35.94 10.79
C GLN A 396 -8.51 -37.32 11.48
N PHE A 397 -8.57 -37.33 12.80
CA PHE A 397 -8.84 -38.49 13.62
C PHE A 397 -10.26 -38.40 14.20
N LYS A 398 -11.00 -39.51 14.17
CA LYS A 398 -12.36 -39.58 14.74
C LYS A 398 -12.36 -39.51 16.29
N ASN A 399 -11.24 -39.83 16.94
CA ASN A 399 -11.07 -39.77 18.38
C ASN A 399 -9.67 -39.27 18.72
N LYS A 400 -9.40 -38.98 20.00
CA LYS A 400 -8.06 -38.61 20.46
C LYS A 400 -7.04 -39.68 20.02
N PRO A 401 -5.95 -39.25 19.31
CA PRO A 401 -4.90 -40.17 18.87
C PRO A 401 -4.27 -40.93 20.05
N ALA A 402 -4.06 -42.21 19.87
CA ALA A 402 -3.41 -43.05 20.87
C ALA A 402 -1.88 -42.97 20.81
N SER A 403 -1.34 -42.54 19.68
CA SER A 403 0.12 -42.41 19.48
C SER A 403 0.65 -41.15 20.11
N LYS A 404 1.82 -41.22 20.74
CA LYS A 404 2.52 -40.04 21.27
C LYS A 404 2.89 -39.08 20.10
N GLY A 405 2.62 -37.81 20.27
CA GLY A 405 2.92 -36.83 19.24
C GLY A 405 2.27 -35.45 19.46
N LEU A 406 2.49 -34.57 18.51
CA LEU A 406 1.84 -33.28 18.44
C LEU A 406 0.62 -33.35 17.52
N TYR A 407 -0.51 -32.89 18.02
CA TYR A 407 -1.79 -32.92 17.34
C TYR A 407 -2.49 -31.55 17.49
N ILE A 408 -3.45 -31.26 16.63
CA ILE A 408 -4.33 -30.10 16.74
C ILE A 408 -5.69 -30.59 17.26
N ASN A 409 -6.16 -30.00 18.35
CA ASN A 409 -7.50 -30.23 18.87
C ASN A 409 -8.15 -28.86 19.17
N ASN A 410 -9.32 -28.62 18.62
CA ASN A 410 -10.03 -27.34 18.76
C ASN A 410 -9.15 -26.10 18.45
N GLY A 411 -8.33 -26.20 17.40
CA GLY A 411 -7.44 -25.12 16.97
C GLY A 411 -6.22 -24.87 17.86
N LYS A 412 -5.94 -25.77 18.86
CA LYS A 412 -4.77 -25.67 19.73
C LYS A 412 -3.84 -26.87 19.51
N THR A 413 -2.54 -26.62 19.53
CA THR A 413 -1.55 -27.69 19.53
C THR A 413 -1.55 -28.42 20.89
N VAL A 414 -1.74 -29.72 20.85
CA VAL A 414 -1.81 -30.58 22.04
C VAL A 414 -0.76 -31.70 21.95
N VAL A 415 -0.02 -31.89 23.03
CA VAL A 415 0.92 -33.04 23.17
C VAL A 415 0.17 -34.23 23.68
N VAL A 416 0.11 -35.32 22.92
CA VAL A 416 -0.32 -36.65 23.42
C VAL A 416 0.92 -37.40 23.91
N LYS A 417 0.97 -37.69 25.20
CA LYS A 417 2.10 -38.34 25.88
C LYS A 417 2.02 -39.84 25.83
#